data_dc81185c1677a4b54aaec85ae6156937
#
_entry.id   dc81185c1677a4b54aaec85ae6156937
#
_cell.length_a   1.000
_cell.length_b   1.000
_cell.length_c   1.000
_cell.angle_alpha   90.00
_cell.angle_beta   90.00
_cell.angle_gamma   90.00
#
_symmetry.space_group_name_H-M   'P 1'
#
loop_
_entity.id
_entity.type
_entity.pdbx_description
1 polymer ?
#
loop_
_entity_poly.entity_id
_entity_poly.type
_entity_poly.pdbx_seq_one_letter_code
_entity_poly.pdbx_strand_id
1 'polypeptide(L)'
;MESKYSKKVLAIIVCVAVLLFPLSQAFSKSSPKACHHRKQSTLSKASKKISHHRKQSRKKLAVHQKKRSVVRSNKNDSYLILGSAAVFVEDQQTGECLIQKKAGAVVPIASITKLMTAMVVLDTKLDLEESLRIEEQDIDTLLHSRSRIPVGTYLTRREALLLALMSSDNRCAHALGRTYPGGLTACVTAMNRKARSLGLFNTRFQDTSGLSNGNVSSASDLARLVDNAYRYGMICEFTTCKKAVVHTGWRTLEFHNTNHLVKNSQWEIGLSKTGYTDDAGRCLVMQANVAERPLLIVLLDSQGKFTRIGDANRIKRWLESRTHSQQSRG
;
A
#
# COMPACT_ATOMS: atom_id res chain seq x y z
N MET A 1 26.32 43.99 44.22
CA MET A 1 27.42 43.16 44.78
C MET A 1 27.79 42.19 43.66
N GLU A 2 29.00 42.39 43.12
CA GLU A 2 29.64 41.62 42.06
C GLU A 2 30.12 40.27 42.53
N SER A 3 30.22 39.29 41.60
CA SER A 3 31.35 38.38 41.45
C SER A 3 31.02 37.43 40.28
N LYS A 4 31.57 37.55 39.11
CA LYS A 4 32.89 37.20 38.53
C LYS A 4 33.37 35.80 38.87
N TYR A 5 33.45 34.95 37.84
CA TYR A 5 34.56 34.04 37.47
C TYR A 5 34.11 33.21 36.24
N SER A 6 34.64 33.41 35.08
CA SER A 6 35.96 33.24 34.46
C SER A 6 36.13 31.87 33.73
N LYS A 7 36.26 32.00 32.47
CA LYS A 7 36.76 31.16 31.37
C LYS A 7 37.70 30.01 31.75
N LYS A 8 37.54 28.86 31.07
CA LYS A 8 38.67 28.09 30.55
C LYS A 8 38.31 27.41 29.23
N VAL A 9 38.99 27.87 28.18
CA VAL A 9 39.15 27.25 26.86
C VAL A 9 40.16 26.13 27.00
N LEU A 10 39.88 24.96 26.43
CA LEU A 10 40.91 23.97 26.15
C LEU A 10 40.74 23.45 24.72
N ALA A 11 41.59 23.95 23.85
CA ALA A 11 41.82 23.47 22.49
C ALA A 11 42.69 22.21 22.56
N ILE A 12 42.30 21.15 21.86
CA ILE A 12 43.17 20.02 21.54
C ILE A 12 43.25 19.91 20.03
N ILE A 13 44.42 20.31 19.52
CA ILE A 13 44.92 20.04 18.18
C ILE A 13 45.49 18.62 18.18
N VAL A 14 45.10 17.78 17.27
CA VAL A 14 45.85 16.55 16.93
C VAL A 14 45.95 16.39 15.43
N CYS A 15 47.18 16.21 15.04
CA CYS A 15 47.81 16.24 13.74
C CYS A 15 47.26 15.28 12.67
N VAL A 16 47.40 15.81 11.47
CA VAL A 16 47.42 15.15 10.15
C VAL A 16 48.62 14.20 10.06
N ALA A 17 48.40 13.00 9.55
CA ALA A 17 49.40 12.14 8.96
C ALA A 17 48.96 11.76 7.54
N VAL A 18 49.56 12.46 6.59
CA VAL A 18 49.55 12.11 5.15
C VAL A 18 50.60 11.06 4.94
N LEU A 19 50.24 9.93 4.35
CA LEU A 19 51.21 9.00 3.74
C LEU A 19 50.89 8.85 2.26
N LEU A 20 51.67 9.55 1.48
CA LEU A 20 51.89 9.34 0.03
C LEU A 20 52.86 8.15 -0.18
N PHE A 21 52.52 7.24 -1.07
CA PHE A 21 53.50 6.44 -1.82
C PHE A 21 52.95 6.12 -3.23
N PRO A 22 53.84 5.85 -4.22
CA PRO A 22 53.68 6.44 -5.54
C PRO A 22 53.36 5.45 -6.68
N LEU A 23 53.11 6.06 -7.83
CA LEU A 23 52.97 5.43 -9.14
C LEU A 23 54.17 4.55 -9.51
N SER A 24 53.90 3.44 -10.22
CA SER A 24 54.81 2.95 -11.28
C SER A 24 54.02 2.35 -12.44
N GLN A 25 54.40 2.80 -13.60
CA GLN A 25 53.97 2.48 -14.95
C GLN A 25 54.30 1.03 -15.33
N ALA A 26 53.54 0.43 -16.26
CA ALA A 26 54.14 -0.18 -17.44
C ALA A 26 53.09 -0.46 -18.52
N PHE A 27 53.38 0.06 -19.65
CA PHE A 27 52.87 -0.19 -20.99
C PHE A 27 52.94 -1.66 -21.41
N SER A 28 51.92 -2.15 -22.16
CA SER A 28 52.21 -2.96 -23.36
C SER A 28 51.01 -2.98 -24.29
N LYS A 29 51.21 -2.45 -25.48
CA LYS A 29 50.39 -2.61 -26.69
C LYS A 29 50.67 -3.96 -27.31
N SER A 30 49.65 -4.67 -27.82
CA SER A 30 49.72 -5.41 -29.06
C SER A 30 48.34 -5.82 -29.56
N SER A 31 47.92 -5.24 -30.69
CA SER A 31 47.04 -5.92 -31.64
C SER A 31 47.88 -6.81 -32.52
N PRO A 32 47.34 -7.91 -33.04
CA PRO A 32 47.04 -7.89 -34.46
C PRO A 32 45.83 -8.71 -34.97
N LYS A 33 45.27 -8.15 -36.03
CA LYS A 33 44.81 -8.74 -37.29
C LYS A 33 43.73 -9.85 -37.32
N ALA A 34 42.75 -9.50 -38.13
CA ALA A 34 41.67 -10.27 -38.73
C ALA A 34 42.03 -11.65 -39.28
N CYS A 35 41.07 -12.57 -39.16
CA CYS A 35 40.87 -13.60 -40.14
C CYS A 35 39.35 -13.87 -40.33
N HIS A 36 38.91 -13.68 -41.57
CA HIS A 36 37.60 -14.06 -42.08
C HIS A 36 37.49 -15.59 -42.13
N HIS A 37 36.35 -16.20 -41.78
CA HIS A 37 35.46 -16.95 -42.65
C HIS A 37 34.41 -17.76 -41.89
N ARG A 38 33.16 -17.47 -42.28
CA ARG A 38 32.07 -18.42 -42.61
C ARG A 38 31.62 -19.46 -41.59
N LYS A 39 30.49 -19.16 -40.92
CA LYS A 39 29.36 -20.11 -40.72
C LYS A 39 28.14 -19.41 -40.14
N GLN A 40 27.40 -18.76 -41.04
CA GLN A 40 25.97 -18.45 -40.81
C GLN A 40 25.20 -19.58 -41.49
N SER A 41 24.50 -20.45 -40.77
CA SER A 41 23.33 -21.17 -41.26
C SER A 41 22.68 -22.17 -40.29
N THR A 42 23.02 -22.24 -39.00
CA THR A 42 22.39 -23.23 -38.08
C THR A 42 21.66 -22.68 -36.87
N LEU A 43 21.56 -21.35 -36.70
CA LEU A 43 20.89 -20.73 -35.52
C LEU A 43 19.41 -20.38 -35.70
N SER A 44 18.85 -20.51 -36.91
CA SER A 44 17.44 -20.13 -37.16
C SER A 44 16.41 -21.23 -36.88
N LYS A 45 16.80 -22.48 -36.73
CA LYS A 45 15.89 -23.61 -36.48
C LYS A 45 15.70 -23.97 -34.99
N ALA A 46 16.61 -23.56 -34.12
CA ALA A 46 16.53 -23.82 -32.68
C ALA A 46 15.60 -22.80 -31.93
N SER A 47 15.55 -21.55 -32.39
CA SER A 47 14.73 -20.50 -31.73
C SER A 47 13.23 -20.68 -31.94
N LYS A 48 12.81 -21.29 -33.06
CA LYS A 48 11.37 -21.55 -33.34
C LYS A 48 10.77 -22.72 -32.52
N LYS A 49 11.58 -23.70 -32.12
CA LYS A 49 11.11 -24.81 -31.26
C LYS A 49 10.93 -24.38 -29.78
N ILE A 50 11.75 -23.48 -29.28
CA ILE A 50 11.68 -23.01 -27.89
C ILE A 50 10.46 -22.07 -27.70
N SER A 51 10.08 -21.28 -28.71
CA SER A 51 8.90 -20.41 -28.63
C SER A 51 7.57 -21.16 -28.64
N HIS A 52 7.50 -22.34 -29.29
CA HIS A 52 6.28 -23.17 -29.33
C HIS A 52 6.04 -23.93 -28.04
N HIS A 53 7.09 -24.42 -27.36
CA HIS A 53 6.96 -25.09 -26.07
C HIS A 53 6.58 -24.12 -24.94
N ARG A 54 7.04 -22.86 -25.01
CA ARG A 54 6.69 -21.83 -24.03
C ARG A 54 5.24 -21.32 -24.16
N LYS A 55 4.65 -21.38 -25.36
CA LYS A 55 3.23 -21.05 -25.60
C LYS A 55 2.29 -22.18 -25.16
N GLN A 56 2.68 -23.45 -25.27
CA GLN A 56 1.87 -24.58 -24.81
C GLN A 56 1.87 -24.74 -23.27
N SER A 57 3.00 -24.46 -22.59
CA SER A 57 3.05 -24.44 -21.13
C SER A 57 2.19 -23.30 -20.54
N ARG A 58 2.17 -22.14 -21.16
CA ARG A 58 1.30 -21.02 -20.72
C ARG A 58 -0.21 -21.30 -20.95
N LYS A 59 -0.59 -22.08 -21.95
CA LYS A 59 -2.00 -22.52 -22.16
C LYS A 59 -2.42 -23.59 -21.18
N LYS A 60 -1.54 -24.46 -20.69
CA LYS A 60 -1.87 -25.49 -19.68
C LYS A 60 -1.96 -24.93 -18.26
N LEU A 61 -1.30 -23.79 -17.92
CA LEU A 61 -1.48 -23.11 -16.63
C LEU A 61 -2.73 -22.19 -16.57
N ALA A 62 -3.31 -21.84 -17.72
CA ALA A 62 -4.50 -20.99 -17.78
C ALA A 62 -5.83 -21.74 -17.63
N VAL A 63 -5.80 -23.07 -17.52
CA VAL A 63 -6.99 -23.93 -17.30
C VAL A 63 -7.06 -24.41 -15.83
N HIS A 64 -6.42 -23.74 -14.87
CA HIS A 64 -6.73 -23.97 -13.46
C HIS A 64 -7.98 -23.17 -13.09
N GLN A 65 -9.08 -23.85 -13.28
CA GLN A 65 -10.45 -23.63 -12.81
C GLN A 65 -10.59 -22.54 -11.74
N LYS A 66 -11.33 -21.48 -12.09
CA LYS A 66 -12.09 -20.64 -11.17
C LYS A 66 -12.98 -21.50 -10.26
N LYS A 67 -12.45 -22.16 -9.25
CA LYS A 67 -13.26 -22.67 -8.15
C LYS A 67 -13.75 -21.46 -7.36
N ARG A 68 -14.96 -21.00 -7.68
CA ARG A 68 -15.71 -20.10 -6.81
C ARG A 68 -15.84 -20.81 -5.45
N SER A 69 -15.12 -20.32 -4.46
CA SER A 69 -15.24 -20.85 -3.11
C SER A 69 -16.52 -20.33 -2.48
N VAL A 70 -17.36 -21.26 -2.05
CA VAL A 70 -18.58 -20.98 -1.30
C VAL A 70 -18.19 -20.72 0.15
N VAL A 71 -18.56 -19.59 0.69
CA VAL A 71 -18.40 -19.27 2.11
C VAL A 71 -19.60 -19.84 2.85
N ARG A 72 -19.38 -20.73 3.81
CA ARG A 72 -20.45 -21.16 4.73
C ARG A 72 -20.65 -20.10 5.79
N SER A 73 -21.82 -19.49 5.85
CA SER A 73 -22.25 -18.73 7.01
C SER A 73 -22.87 -19.69 8.04
N ASN A 74 -22.69 -19.41 9.33
CA ASN A 74 -23.34 -20.16 10.39
C ASN A 74 -24.86 -20.00 10.28
N LYS A 75 -25.55 -21.15 10.12
CA LYS A 75 -27.00 -21.40 10.21
C LYS A 75 -27.94 -20.46 9.43
N ASN A 76 -28.51 -21.03 8.38
CA ASN A 76 -29.61 -20.67 7.46
C ASN A 76 -29.22 -19.98 6.14
N ASP A 77 -28.98 -20.80 5.15
CA ASP A 77 -29.32 -20.86 3.75
C ASP A 77 -29.50 -19.60 2.91
N SER A 78 -28.41 -18.84 2.73
CA SER A 78 -28.14 -18.25 1.42
C SER A 78 -26.62 -18.33 1.17
N TYR A 79 -26.22 -19.08 0.15
CA TYR A 79 -24.79 -19.18 -0.22
C TYR A 79 -24.29 -17.85 -0.74
N LEU A 80 -23.39 -17.21 0.01
CA LEU A 80 -22.71 -15.99 -0.43
C LEU A 80 -21.47 -16.36 -1.23
N ILE A 81 -21.49 -16.10 -2.55
CA ILE A 81 -20.36 -16.37 -3.43
C ILE A 81 -19.54 -15.09 -3.60
N LEU A 82 -18.29 -15.09 -3.11
CA LEU A 82 -17.35 -13.99 -3.19
C LEU A 82 -16.15 -14.33 -4.07
N GLY A 83 -15.79 -13.36 -4.94
CA GLY A 83 -14.69 -13.50 -5.89
C GLY A 83 -13.33 -13.10 -5.31
N SER A 84 -13.29 -12.38 -4.18
CA SER A 84 -12.06 -12.08 -3.44
C SER A 84 -11.46 -13.35 -2.85
N ALA A 85 -10.13 -13.51 -2.91
CA ALA A 85 -9.46 -14.72 -2.45
C ALA A 85 -9.44 -14.85 -0.93
N ALA A 86 -9.25 -13.74 -0.20
CA ALA A 86 -9.38 -13.69 1.24
C ALA A 86 -10.41 -12.61 1.62
N VAL A 87 -11.26 -12.92 2.59
CA VAL A 87 -12.37 -12.06 3.05
C VAL A 87 -12.48 -12.14 4.56
N PHE A 88 -12.73 -11.00 5.19
CA PHE A 88 -13.12 -10.92 6.59
C PHE A 88 -14.13 -9.79 6.77
N VAL A 89 -15.26 -10.09 7.41
CA VAL A 89 -16.30 -9.12 7.76
C VAL A 89 -16.64 -9.31 9.22
N GLU A 90 -16.52 -8.25 9.97
CA GLU A 90 -16.75 -8.21 11.42
C GLU A 90 -17.69 -7.06 11.76
N ASP A 91 -18.58 -7.31 12.69
CA ASP A 91 -19.33 -6.25 13.36
C ASP A 91 -18.39 -5.52 14.32
N GLN A 92 -18.14 -4.23 14.05
CA GLN A 92 -17.19 -3.42 14.81
C GLN A 92 -17.61 -3.21 16.27
N GLN A 93 -18.93 -3.23 16.54
CA GLN A 93 -19.47 -2.99 17.88
C GLN A 93 -19.38 -4.23 18.77
N THR A 94 -19.71 -5.40 18.19
CA THR A 94 -19.79 -6.66 18.97
C THR A 94 -18.54 -7.52 18.85
N GLY A 95 -17.70 -7.29 17.85
CA GLY A 95 -16.57 -8.16 17.49
C GLY A 95 -17.00 -9.48 16.84
N GLU A 96 -18.28 -9.64 16.49
CA GLU A 96 -18.80 -10.84 15.84
C GLU A 96 -18.23 -10.98 14.42
N CYS A 97 -17.57 -12.11 14.14
CA CYS A 97 -17.17 -12.45 12.79
C CYS A 97 -18.37 -12.94 11.98
N LEU A 98 -18.83 -12.14 11.02
CA LEU A 98 -20.00 -12.43 10.20
C LEU A 98 -19.67 -13.28 8.97
N ILE A 99 -18.53 -13.01 8.34
CA ILE A 99 -18.07 -13.67 7.13
C ILE A 99 -16.56 -13.81 7.19
N GLN A 100 -16.07 -15.04 6.94
CA GLN A 100 -14.63 -15.26 6.78
C GLN A 100 -14.34 -16.26 5.65
N LYS A 101 -13.27 -15.96 4.91
CA LYS A 101 -12.72 -16.81 3.86
C LYS A 101 -11.21 -16.60 3.83
N LYS A 102 -10.43 -17.64 4.17
CA LYS A 102 -8.97 -17.57 4.26
C LYS A 102 -8.47 -16.33 5.04
N ALA A 103 -9.16 -15.97 6.13
CA ALA A 103 -8.95 -14.72 6.86
C ALA A 103 -7.54 -14.58 7.46
N GLY A 104 -6.88 -15.71 7.78
CA GLY A 104 -5.50 -15.74 8.29
C GLY A 104 -4.42 -15.86 7.21
N ALA A 105 -4.77 -15.94 5.91
CA ALA A 105 -3.78 -16.03 4.85
C ALA A 105 -2.99 -14.72 4.74
N VAL A 106 -1.66 -14.82 4.80
CA VAL A 106 -0.75 -13.67 4.65
C VAL A 106 -0.50 -13.45 3.15
N VAL A 107 -0.86 -12.26 2.68
CA VAL A 107 -0.76 -11.87 1.27
C VAL A 107 -0.25 -10.43 1.15
N PRO A 108 0.33 -10.04 0.00
CA PRO A 108 0.65 -8.64 -0.27
C PRO A 108 -0.61 -7.77 -0.23
N ILE A 109 -0.52 -6.57 0.33
CA ILE A 109 -1.67 -5.69 0.61
C ILE A 109 -1.67 -4.40 -0.21
N ALA A 110 -0.63 -4.18 -1.00
CA ALA A 110 -0.47 -2.97 -1.80
C ALA A 110 -0.72 -1.70 -0.97
N SER A 111 -1.38 -0.72 -1.54
CA SER A 111 -1.62 0.60 -0.93
C SER A 111 -2.53 0.61 0.32
N ILE A 112 -3.01 -0.53 0.82
CA ILE A 112 -3.62 -0.58 2.16
C ILE A 112 -2.56 -0.16 3.22
N THR A 113 -1.29 -0.40 2.95
CA THR A 113 -0.12 0.07 3.70
C THR A 113 -0.22 1.54 4.15
N LYS A 114 -0.78 2.41 3.29
CA LYS A 114 -0.86 3.85 3.54
C LYS A 114 -1.72 4.23 4.76
N LEU A 115 -2.60 3.34 5.22
CA LEU A 115 -3.30 3.53 6.48
C LEU A 115 -2.32 3.53 7.66
N MET A 116 -1.41 2.54 7.72
CA MET A 116 -0.40 2.49 8.76
C MET A 116 0.59 3.66 8.66
N THR A 117 0.98 4.03 7.44
CA THR A 117 1.84 5.21 7.21
C THR A 117 1.18 6.48 7.78
N ALA A 118 -0.10 6.70 7.49
CA ALA A 118 -0.83 7.85 8.00
C ALA A 118 -0.93 7.83 9.54
N MET A 119 -1.23 6.67 10.13
CA MET A 119 -1.29 6.52 11.59
C MET A 119 0.03 6.92 12.26
N VAL A 120 1.18 6.38 11.80
CA VAL A 120 2.47 6.68 12.43
C VAL A 120 2.91 8.12 12.19
N VAL A 121 2.58 8.71 11.04
CA VAL A 121 2.85 10.12 10.75
C VAL A 121 2.02 11.02 11.68
N LEU A 122 0.74 10.74 11.86
CA LEU A 122 -0.14 11.51 12.76
C LEU A 122 0.26 11.36 14.23
N ASP A 123 0.76 10.20 14.64
CA ASP A 123 1.25 9.97 16.01
C ASP A 123 2.44 10.86 16.38
N THR A 124 3.22 11.33 15.39
CA THR A 124 4.36 12.23 15.66
C THR A 124 3.92 13.63 16.07
N LYS A 125 2.67 14.02 15.79
CA LYS A 125 2.14 15.38 16.00
C LYS A 125 2.96 16.48 15.31
N LEU A 126 3.65 16.15 14.22
CA LEU A 126 4.33 17.14 13.38
C LEU A 126 3.33 18.14 12.81
N ASP A 127 3.83 19.35 12.54
CA ASP A 127 3.02 20.39 11.92
C ASP A 127 2.46 19.91 10.56
N LEU A 128 1.15 19.96 10.44
CA LEU A 128 0.43 19.54 9.23
C LEU A 128 0.52 20.57 8.11
N GLU A 129 0.80 21.82 8.46
CA GLU A 129 0.99 22.91 7.50
C GLU A 129 2.48 23.05 7.07
N GLU A 130 3.37 22.24 7.64
CA GLU A 130 4.75 22.14 7.19
C GLU A 130 4.79 21.73 5.71
N SER A 131 5.55 22.54 4.93
CA SER A 131 5.69 22.34 3.49
C SER A 131 6.70 21.23 3.18
N LEU A 132 6.27 20.19 2.50
CA LEU A 132 7.08 19.07 2.01
C LEU A 132 7.36 19.26 0.52
N ARG A 133 8.64 19.19 0.12
CA ARG A 133 9.01 19.13 -1.28
C ARG A 133 8.98 17.70 -1.79
N ILE A 134 8.32 17.46 -2.92
CA ILE A 134 8.41 16.20 -3.65
C ILE A 134 9.75 16.14 -4.37
N GLU A 135 10.51 15.08 -4.14
CA GLU A 135 11.89 14.94 -4.62
C GLU A 135 12.03 13.76 -5.60
N GLU A 136 13.18 13.67 -6.29
CA GLU A 136 13.48 12.59 -7.21
C GLU A 136 13.41 11.21 -6.52
N GLN A 137 13.85 11.12 -5.27
CA GLN A 137 13.78 9.89 -4.48
C GLN A 137 12.33 9.45 -4.14
N ASP A 138 11.33 10.30 -4.35
CA ASP A 138 9.92 9.95 -4.18
C ASP A 138 9.32 9.29 -5.45
N ILE A 139 10.11 9.17 -6.52
CA ILE A 139 9.72 8.44 -7.73
C ILE A 139 9.74 6.94 -7.45
N ASP A 140 8.66 6.27 -7.84
CA ASP A 140 8.60 4.81 -7.79
C ASP A 140 9.51 4.17 -8.84
N THR A 141 10.59 3.54 -8.38
CA THR A 141 11.54 2.79 -9.21
C THR A 141 11.28 1.28 -9.19
N LEU A 142 10.33 0.79 -8.38
CA LEU A 142 10.02 -0.64 -8.27
C LEU A 142 9.00 -1.10 -9.31
N LEU A 143 7.86 -0.41 -9.37
CA LEU A 143 6.75 -0.77 -10.26
C LEU A 143 6.48 0.30 -11.32
N HIS A 144 7.26 1.39 -11.32
CA HIS A 144 7.14 2.53 -12.24
C HIS A 144 5.72 3.11 -12.27
N SER A 145 5.06 3.13 -11.11
CA SER A 145 3.73 3.72 -10.98
C SER A 145 3.78 5.23 -11.23
N ARG A 146 2.78 5.73 -11.93
CA ARG A 146 2.72 7.15 -12.27
C ARG A 146 2.04 7.95 -11.17
N SER A 147 2.68 9.03 -10.71
CA SER A 147 2.03 10.09 -9.94
C SER A 147 1.78 11.31 -10.85
N ARG A 148 0.68 12.01 -10.58
CA ARG A 148 0.35 13.27 -11.26
C ARG A 148 1.05 14.46 -10.60
N ILE A 149 1.60 14.29 -9.41
CA ILE A 149 2.37 15.32 -8.69
C ILE A 149 3.79 15.38 -9.27
N PRO A 150 4.21 16.49 -9.88
CA PRO A 150 5.59 16.64 -10.40
C PRO A 150 6.63 16.64 -9.27
N VAL A 151 7.84 16.23 -9.58
CA VAL A 151 9.01 16.51 -8.74
C VAL A 151 9.23 18.01 -8.66
N GLY A 152 9.66 18.50 -7.51
CA GLY A 152 9.80 19.93 -7.23
C GLY A 152 8.53 20.61 -6.70
N THR A 153 7.39 19.90 -6.69
CA THR A 153 6.15 20.43 -6.09
C THR A 153 6.28 20.52 -4.58
N TYR A 154 5.77 21.61 -4.02
CA TYR A 154 5.60 21.78 -2.57
C TYR A 154 4.14 21.49 -2.20
N LEU A 155 3.94 20.66 -1.19
CA LEU A 155 2.65 20.30 -0.60
C LEU A 155 2.75 20.45 0.90
N THR A 156 1.68 20.87 1.58
CA THR A 156 1.64 20.70 3.03
C THR A 156 1.62 19.22 3.41
N ARG A 157 2.06 18.88 4.61
CA ARG A 157 1.96 17.51 5.15
C ARG A 157 0.52 17.02 5.12
N ARG A 158 -0.44 17.91 5.38
CA ARG A 158 -1.89 17.67 5.27
C ARG A 158 -2.28 17.26 3.85
N GLU A 159 -1.85 18.02 2.83
CA GLU A 159 -2.14 17.71 1.43
C GLU A 159 -1.50 16.39 1.00
N ALA A 160 -0.27 16.11 1.43
CA ALA A 160 0.39 14.84 1.16
C ALA A 160 -0.36 13.65 1.79
N LEU A 161 -0.85 13.78 3.04
CA LEU A 161 -1.70 12.78 3.68
C LEU A 161 -3.02 12.58 2.93
N LEU A 162 -3.69 13.68 2.56
CA LEU A 162 -4.95 13.63 1.79
C LEU A 162 -4.75 12.87 0.47
N LEU A 163 -3.73 13.20 -0.30
CA LEU A 163 -3.48 12.56 -1.59
C LEU A 163 -3.04 11.10 -1.45
N ALA A 164 -2.23 10.77 -0.45
CA ALA A 164 -1.84 9.39 -0.16
C ALA A 164 -3.04 8.51 0.23
N LEU A 165 -3.99 9.05 0.98
CA LEU A 165 -5.16 8.31 1.47
C LEU A 165 -6.30 8.27 0.44
N MET A 166 -6.71 9.40 -0.11
CA MET A 166 -7.85 9.53 -1.02
C MET A 166 -7.53 8.97 -2.42
N SER A 167 -6.48 9.51 -3.05
CA SER A 167 -6.10 9.16 -4.42
C SER A 167 -5.02 8.08 -4.51
N SER A 168 -4.53 7.62 -3.34
CA SER A 168 -3.50 6.58 -3.24
C SER A 168 -2.17 6.97 -3.87
N ASP A 169 -1.80 8.26 -3.85
CA ASP A 169 -0.57 8.75 -4.45
C ASP A 169 0.67 8.19 -3.76
N ASN A 170 1.58 7.57 -4.55
CA ASN A 170 2.77 6.90 -4.04
C ASN A 170 3.89 7.86 -3.68
N ARG A 171 4.05 8.97 -4.45
CA ARG A 171 5.06 10.00 -4.14
C ARG A 171 4.74 10.69 -2.82
N CYS A 172 3.48 11.03 -2.60
CA CYS A 172 3.04 11.61 -1.34
C CYS A 172 3.27 10.66 -0.16
N ALA A 173 2.97 9.37 -0.32
CA ALA A 173 3.22 8.38 0.73
C ALA A 173 4.71 8.19 1.03
N HIS A 174 5.58 8.23 0.00
CA HIS A 174 7.03 8.14 0.18
C HIS A 174 7.57 9.41 0.85
N ALA A 175 7.16 10.61 0.38
CA ALA A 175 7.57 11.88 0.96
C ALA A 175 7.21 11.99 2.46
N LEU A 176 6.01 11.53 2.84
CA LEU A 176 5.61 11.44 4.25
C LEU A 176 6.55 10.56 5.08
N GLY A 177 6.96 9.40 4.54
CA GLY A 177 7.91 8.52 5.20
C GLY A 177 9.32 9.08 5.25
N ARG A 178 9.77 9.72 4.17
CA ARG A 178 11.08 10.37 4.08
C ARG A 178 11.24 11.53 5.06
N THR A 179 10.19 12.32 5.24
CA THR A 179 10.16 13.48 6.16
C THR A 179 9.70 13.11 7.58
N TYR A 180 9.56 11.81 7.87
CA TYR A 180 9.33 11.31 9.22
C TYR A 180 10.58 11.56 10.10
N PRO A 181 10.46 11.82 11.41
CA PRO A 181 11.62 11.95 12.29
C PRO A 181 12.52 10.73 12.24
N GLY A 182 13.77 10.92 11.80
CA GLY A 182 14.72 9.84 11.54
C GLY A 182 14.61 9.21 10.15
N GLY A 183 13.77 9.75 9.26
CA GLY A 183 13.67 9.38 7.85
C GLY A 183 12.88 8.11 7.57
N LEU A 184 12.97 7.62 6.34
CA LEU A 184 12.17 6.51 5.82
C LEU A 184 12.32 5.21 6.64
N THR A 185 13.56 4.86 7.02
CA THR A 185 13.84 3.66 7.83
C THR A 185 13.20 3.74 9.21
N ALA A 186 13.24 4.92 9.85
CA ALA A 186 12.59 5.13 11.14
C ALA A 186 11.06 5.04 11.02
N CYS A 187 10.49 5.58 9.94
CA CYS A 187 9.07 5.47 9.64
C CYS A 187 8.63 4.01 9.51
N VAL A 188 9.31 3.21 8.68
CA VAL A 188 9.00 1.79 8.49
C VAL A 188 9.17 1.00 9.80
N THR A 189 10.18 1.34 10.60
CA THR A 189 10.37 0.75 11.93
C THR A 189 9.20 1.09 12.86
N ALA A 190 8.72 2.33 12.85
CA ALA A 190 7.55 2.76 13.61
C ALA A 190 6.28 2.04 13.15
N MET A 191 6.06 1.87 11.83
CA MET A 191 4.94 1.11 11.26
C MET A 191 4.92 -0.33 11.79
N ASN A 192 6.08 -1.01 11.77
CA ASN A 192 6.17 -2.39 12.26
C ASN A 192 6.05 -2.48 13.79
N ARG A 193 6.53 -1.49 14.53
CA ARG A 193 6.33 -1.40 15.99
C ARG A 193 4.86 -1.23 16.32
N LYS A 194 4.18 -0.30 15.62
CA LYS A 194 2.75 -0.08 15.79
C LYS A 194 1.92 -1.30 15.41
N ALA A 195 2.27 -2.01 14.33
CA ALA A 195 1.62 -3.25 13.97
C ALA A 195 1.65 -4.27 15.11
N ARG A 196 2.83 -4.48 15.71
CA ARG A 196 2.98 -5.37 16.88
C ARG A 196 2.16 -4.91 18.09
N SER A 197 2.17 -3.60 18.41
CA SER A 197 1.40 -3.07 19.54
C SER A 197 -0.12 -3.20 19.36
N LEU A 198 -0.60 -3.26 18.12
CA LEU A 198 -1.99 -3.50 17.77
C LEU A 198 -2.36 -4.99 17.65
N GLY A 199 -1.40 -5.91 17.91
CA GLY A 199 -1.62 -7.35 17.77
C GLY A 199 -1.75 -7.85 16.32
N LEU A 200 -1.16 -7.13 15.35
CA LEU A 200 -1.16 -7.49 13.94
C LEU A 200 0.03 -8.41 13.65
N PHE A 201 -0.05 -9.65 14.12
CA PHE A 201 1.09 -10.58 14.08
C PHE A 201 1.40 -11.16 12.71
N ASN A 202 0.43 -11.12 11.78
CA ASN A 202 0.59 -11.53 10.39
C ASN A 202 0.89 -10.34 9.46
N THR A 203 1.26 -9.18 10.03
CA THR A 203 1.45 -7.93 9.30
C THR A 203 2.91 -7.49 9.35
N ARG A 204 3.45 -7.13 8.19
CA ARG A 204 4.79 -6.56 8.04
C ARG A 204 4.81 -5.48 6.98
N PHE A 205 5.58 -4.42 7.22
CA PHE A 205 5.80 -3.32 6.30
C PHE A 205 7.27 -3.24 5.90
N GLN A 206 7.54 -2.97 4.62
CA GLN A 206 8.87 -2.73 4.06
C GLN A 206 9.01 -1.32 3.47
N ASP A 207 7.90 -0.70 3.08
CA ASP A 207 7.85 0.67 2.60
C ASP A 207 6.57 1.37 3.07
N THR A 208 6.45 2.67 2.80
CA THR A 208 5.33 3.52 3.23
C THR A 208 4.19 3.61 2.22
N SER A 209 4.37 3.07 1.00
CA SER A 209 3.44 3.20 -0.11
C SER A 209 2.67 1.92 -0.44
N GLY A 210 3.26 0.76 -0.14
CA GLY A 210 2.74 -0.56 -0.48
C GLY A 210 3.16 -1.02 -1.88
N LEU A 211 4.28 -0.53 -2.38
CA LEU A 211 4.85 -0.95 -3.67
C LEU A 211 5.64 -2.25 -3.54
N SER A 212 6.31 -2.45 -2.42
CA SER A 212 7.02 -3.70 -2.13
C SER A 212 6.02 -4.82 -1.81
N ASN A 213 6.24 -6.00 -2.41
CA ASN A 213 5.51 -7.23 -2.09
C ASN A 213 5.76 -7.74 -0.66
N GLY A 214 6.74 -7.18 0.03
CA GLY A 214 6.99 -7.45 1.43
C GLY A 214 6.10 -6.67 2.40
N ASN A 215 5.23 -5.77 1.90
CA ASN A 215 4.11 -5.24 2.66
C ASN A 215 2.99 -6.28 2.64
N VAL A 216 2.93 -7.08 3.68
CA VAL A 216 2.01 -8.22 3.78
C VAL A 216 1.13 -8.13 5.02
N SER A 217 -0.06 -8.72 4.94
CA SER A 217 -0.97 -8.84 6.07
C SER A 217 -1.98 -9.97 5.84
N SER A 218 -2.77 -10.28 6.86
CA SER A 218 -3.95 -11.13 6.77
C SER A 218 -5.24 -10.29 6.79
N ALA A 219 -6.34 -10.85 6.31
CA ALA A 219 -7.61 -10.14 6.31
C ALA A 219 -8.10 -9.84 7.74
N SER A 220 -7.85 -10.72 8.71
CA SER A 220 -8.18 -10.50 10.12
C SER A 220 -7.33 -9.40 10.76
N ASP A 221 -6.01 -9.34 10.45
CA ASP A 221 -5.16 -8.26 10.93
C ASP A 221 -5.59 -6.91 10.33
N LEU A 222 -5.96 -6.89 9.04
CA LEU A 222 -6.41 -5.67 8.39
C LEU A 222 -7.74 -5.15 8.95
N ALA A 223 -8.64 -6.01 9.41
CA ALA A 223 -9.84 -5.57 10.12
C ALA A 223 -9.45 -4.80 11.39
N ARG A 224 -8.53 -5.33 12.20
CA ARG A 224 -7.99 -4.63 13.38
C ARG A 224 -7.27 -3.34 13.02
N LEU A 225 -6.52 -3.32 11.90
CA LEU A 225 -5.88 -2.10 11.40
C LEU A 225 -6.92 -1.03 11.08
N VAL A 226 -7.99 -1.40 10.38
CA VAL A 226 -9.09 -0.49 10.01
C VAL A 226 -9.81 0.03 11.25
N ASP A 227 -10.11 -0.84 12.22
CA ASP A 227 -10.72 -0.43 13.49
C ASP A 227 -9.89 0.63 14.21
N ASN A 228 -8.56 0.40 14.29
CA ASN A 228 -7.66 1.37 14.92
C ASN A 228 -7.47 2.64 14.08
N ALA A 229 -7.41 2.54 12.76
CA ALA A 229 -7.31 3.70 11.88
C ALA A 229 -8.58 4.56 11.92
N TYR A 230 -9.74 3.96 12.14
CA TYR A 230 -11.03 4.63 12.26
C TYR A 230 -11.09 5.60 13.46
N ARG A 231 -10.24 5.42 14.46
CA ARG A 231 -10.11 6.34 15.60
C ARG A 231 -9.42 7.66 15.27
N TYR A 232 -8.82 7.77 14.08
CA TYR A 232 -8.18 8.99 13.59
C TYR A 232 -9.17 9.76 12.69
N GLY A 233 -9.81 10.80 13.21
CA GLY A 233 -10.79 11.60 12.46
C GLY A 233 -10.26 12.07 11.09
N MET A 234 -8.98 12.48 11.00
CA MET A 234 -8.36 12.89 9.74
C MET A 234 -8.22 11.74 8.74
N ILE A 235 -7.94 10.52 9.19
CA ILE A 235 -7.91 9.35 8.29
C ILE A 235 -9.31 9.07 7.75
N CYS A 236 -10.33 9.15 8.59
CA CYS A 236 -11.73 9.00 8.16
C CYS A 236 -12.09 10.06 7.12
N GLU A 237 -11.84 11.34 7.42
CA GLU A 237 -12.09 12.47 6.53
C GLU A 237 -11.40 12.27 5.16
N PHE A 238 -10.09 12.00 5.15
CA PHE A 238 -9.33 11.91 3.92
C PHE A 238 -9.65 10.67 3.10
N THR A 239 -9.90 9.54 3.73
CA THR A 239 -10.25 8.30 3.02
C THR A 239 -11.66 8.32 2.44
N THR A 240 -12.55 9.18 2.93
CA THR A 240 -13.92 9.35 2.44
C THR A 240 -14.12 10.62 1.61
N CYS A 241 -13.09 11.45 1.50
CA CYS A 241 -13.12 12.62 0.62
C CYS A 241 -13.34 12.18 -0.83
N LYS A 242 -14.38 12.76 -1.50
CA LYS A 242 -14.77 12.37 -2.87
C LYS A 242 -13.81 12.89 -3.92
N LYS A 243 -13.33 14.12 -3.73
CA LYS A 243 -12.38 14.81 -4.62
C LYS A 243 -11.62 15.89 -3.85
N ALA A 244 -10.43 16.21 -4.32
CA ALA A 244 -9.62 17.32 -3.84
C ALA A 244 -8.94 18.03 -4.99
N VAL A 245 -8.67 19.32 -4.78
CA VAL A 245 -7.92 20.16 -5.72
C VAL A 245 -6.63 20.58 -5.04
N VAL A 246 -5.51 20.44 -5.72
CA VAL A 246 -4.19 20.79 -5.21
C VAL A 246 -3.47 21.67 -6.24
N HIS A 247 -2.81 22.70 -5.74
CA HIS A 247 -2.00 23.63 -6.54
C HIS A 247 -0.54 23.20 -6.52
N THR A 248 0.05 22.96 -7.70
CA THR A 248 1.45 22.49 -7.84
C THR A 248 2.41 23.62 -8.24
N GLY A 249 2.05 24.86 -7.95
CA GLY A 249 2.79 26.07 -8.35
C GLY A 249 2.34 26.62 -9.72
N TRP A 250 2.35 25.77 -10.73
CA TRP A 250 1.99 26.13 -12.12
C TRP A 250 0.72 25.49 -12.65
N ARG A 251 0.18 24.49 -11.96
CA ARG A 251 -1.03 23.77 -12.35
C ARG A 251 -1.92 23.53 -11.15
N THR A 252 -3.20 23.56 -11.42
CA THR A 252 -4.23 23.08 -10.51
C THR A 252 -4.64 21.67 -10.95
N LEU A 253 -4.54 20.71 -10.05
CA LEU A 253 -4.84 19.29 -10.29
C LEU A 253 -6.02 18.85 -9.44
N GLU A 254 -7.04 18.27 -10.07
CA GLU A 254 -8.15 17.64 -9.37
C GLU A 254 -7.88 16.15 -9.21
N PHE A 255 -8.01 15.63 -8.00
CA PHE A 255 -7.88 14.22 -7.63
C PHE A 255 -9.21 13.65 -7.17
N HIS A 256 -9.40 12.35 -7.37
CA HIS A 256 -10.62 11.64 -7.00
C HIS A 256 -10.31 10.45 -6.11
N ASN A 257 -11.29 10.08 -5.26
CA ASN A 257 -11.19 8.87 -4.46
C ASN A 257 -11.10 7.63 -5.35
N THR A 258 -10.19 6.73 -4.96
CA THR A 258 -9.97 5.45 -5.65
C THR A 258 -11.09 4.43 -5.40
N ASN A 259 -11.88 4.58 -4.33
CA ASN A 259 -13.06 3.77 -4.07
C ASN A 259 -14.33 4.47 -4.58
N HIS A 260 -14.88 3.96 -5.68
CA HIS A 260 -16.11 4.52 -6.26
C HIS A 260 -17.33 4.43 -5.33
N LEU A 261 -17.34 3.52 -4.33
CA LEU A 261 -18.44 3.40 -3.38
C LEU A 261 -18.58 4.64 -2.49
N VAL A 262 -17.51 5.41 -2.26
CA VAL A 262 -17.54 6.68 -1.50
C VAL A 262 -18.46 7.73 -2.14
N LYS A 263 -18.68 7.64 -3.45
CA LYS A 263 -19.61 8.54 -4.17
C LYS A 263 -21.04 8.02 -4.22
N ASN A 264 -21.26 6.76 -3.84
CA ASN A 264 -22.58 6.13 -3.91
C ASN A 264 -23.38 6.43 -2.62
N SER A 265 -24.53 7.10 -2.77
CA SER A 265 -25.40 7.46 -1.65
C SER A 265 -26.03 6.28 -0.90
N GLN A 266 -26.00 5.08 -1.50
CA GLN A 266 -26.44 3.85 -0.83
C GLN A 266 -25.43 3.30 0.18
N TRP A 267 -24.23 3.89 0.25
CA TRP A 267 -23.18 3.50 1.16
C TRP A 267 -22.86 4.60 2.15
N GLU A 268 -22.89 4.26 3.42
CA GLU A 268 -22.40 5.08 4.51
C GLU A 268 -21.02 4.54 4.94
N ILE A 269 -19.96 5.17 4.41
CA ILE A 269 -18.57 4.73 4.59
C ILE A 269 -17.87 5.72 5.50
N GLY A 270 -17.36 5.23 6.63
CA GLY A 270 -16.58 6.01 7.58
C GLY A 270 -15.07 5.98 7.33
N LEU A 271 -14.57 4.91 6.70
CA LEU A 271 -13.17 4.78 6.29
C LEU A 271 -13.08 3.86 5.06
N SER A 272 -12.17 4.16 4.14
CA SER A 272 -11.96 3.32 2.96
C SER A 272 -10.54 3.39 2.45
N LYS A 273 -9.95 2.26 2.06
CA LYS A 273 -8.69 2.24 1.31
C LYS A 273 -8.66 1.11 0.29
N THR A 274 -8.23 1.45 -0.92
CA THR A 274 -7.98 0.48 -2.00
C THR A 274 -6.50 0.20 -2.16
N GLY A 275 -6.17 -1.00 -2.66
CA GLY A 275 -4.84 -1.39 -3.08
C GLY A 275 -4.86 -2.14 -4.40
N TYR A 276 -3.77 -2.06 -5.15
CA TYR A 276 -3.53 -2.88 -6.33
C TYR A 276 -2.04 -2.91 -6.67
N THR A 277 -1.52 -4.09 -6.81
CA THR A 277 -0.34 -4.47 -7.59
C THR A 277 -0.67 -5.78 -8.30
N ASP A 278 0.16 -6.21 -9.25
CA ASP A 278 -0.09 -7.49 -9.93
C ASP A 278 -0.01 -8.68 -8.97
N ASP A 279 0.87 -8.60 -7.96
CA ASP A 279 1.04 -9.64 -6.95
C ASP A 279 -0.03 -9.63 -5.85
N ALA A 280 -0.48 -8.44 -5.42
CA ALA A 280 -1.51 -8.30 -4.39
C ALA A 280 -2.92 -8.56 -4.92
N GLY A 281 -3.11 -8.51 -6.23
CA GLY A 281 -4.46 -8.41 -6.79
C GLY A 281 -5.15 -7.12 -6.33
N ARG A 282 -6.46 -7.04 -6.49
CA ARG A 282 -7.22 -5.86 -6.07
C ARG A 282 -7.71 -6.03 -4.63
N CYS A 283 -7.31 -5.10 -3.77
CA CYS A 283 -7.62 -5.07 -2.34
C CYS A 283 -8.56 -3.92 -2.02
N LEU A 284 -9.45 -4.12 -1.04
CA LEU A 284 -10.32 -3.11 -0.47
C LEU A 284 -10.50 -3.38 1.02
N VAL A 285 -10.33 -2.34 1.82
CA VAL A 285 -10.74 -2.34 3.22
C VAL A 285 -11.70 -1.17 3.44
N MET A 286 -12.72 -1.38 4.26
CA MET A 286 -13.69 -0.36 4.63
C MET A 286 -14.18 -0.54 6.06
N GLN A 287 -14.45 0.59 6.72
CA GLN A 287 -15.44 0.67 7.77
C GLN A 287 -16.69 1.30 7.14
N ALA A 288 -17.86 0.68 7.33
CA ALA A 288 -19.11 1.17 6.76
C ALA A 288 -20.31 0.75 7.62
N ASN A 289 -21.35 1.58 7.60
CA ASN A 289 -22.62 1.24 8.24
C ASN A 289 -23.52 0.48 7.24
N VAL A 290 -23.96 -0.71 7.61
CA VAL A 290 -24.82 -1.57 6.78
C VAL A 290 -25.90 -2.18 7.67
N ALA A 291 -27.18 -1.96 7.32
CA ALA A 291 -28.30 -2.44 8.11
C ALA A 291 -28.18 -2.02 9.60
N GLU A 292 -27.85 -0.74 9.83
CA GLU A 292 -27.66 -0.13 11.15
C GLU A 292 -26.52 -0.72 12.01
N ARG A 293 -25.65 -1.52 11.38
CA ARG A 293 -24.49 -2.12 12.03
C ARG A 293 -23.18 -1.54 11.46
N PRO A 294 -22.26 -1.06 12.32
CA PRO A 294 -20.94 -0.65 11.87
C PRO A 294 -20.10 -1.90 11.57
N LEU A 295 -19.62 -2.03 10.34
CA LEU A 295 -18.90 -3.20 9.86
C LEU A 295 -17.48 -2.86 9.44
N LEU A 296 -16.56 -3.77 9.74
CA LEU A 296 -15.23 -3.83 9.16
C LEU A 296 -15.26 -4.83 8.00
N ILE A 297 -14.97 -4.38 6.79
CA ILE A 297 -15.01 -5.20 5.56
C ILE A 297 -13.63 -5.23 4.93
N VAL A 298 -13.06 -6.43 4.79
CA VAL A 298 -11.75 -6.67 4.17
C VAL A 298 -11.90 -7.64 3.01
N LEU A 299 -11.46 -7.21 1.82
CA LEU A 299 -11.49 -7.98 0.57
C LEU A 299 -10.10 -7.94 -0.06
N LEU A 300 -9.41 -9.09 -0.13
CA LEU A 300 -8.04 -9.19 -0.64
C LEU A 300 -7.96 -10.09 -1.85
N ASP A 301 -6.97 -9.82 -2.69
CA ASP A 301 -6.65 -10.58 -3.90
C ASP A 301 -7.91 -10.86 -4.73
N SER A 302 -8.60 -9.79 -5.09
CA SER A 302 -9.76 -9.88 -5.99
C SER A 302 -9.30 -9.85 -7.43
N GLN A 303 -9.68 -10.87 -8.20
CA GLN A 303 -9.42 -10.93 -9.63
C GLN A 303 -10.45 -10.10 -10.41
N GLY A 304 -9.99 -9.23 -11.31
CA GLY A 304 -10.84 -8.39 -12.13
C GLY A 304 -11.17 -7.02 -11.53
N LYS A 305 -11.42 -6.06 -12.41
CA LYS A 305 -11.50 -4.62 -12.09
C LYS A 305 -12.57 -4.27 -11.05
N PHE A 306 -13.72 -4.95 -11.09
CA PHE A 306 -14.88 -4.63 -10.28
C PHE A 306 -15.23 -5.69 -9.23
N THR A 307 -14.45 -6.75 -9.11
CA THR A 307 -14.77 -7.89 -8.25
C THR A 307 -14.92 -7.47 -6.79
N ARG A 308 -13.97 -6.71 -6.23
CA ARG A 308 -14.03 -6.21 -4.84
C ARG A 308 -15.26 -5.33 -4.58
N ILE A 309 -15.65 -4.52 -5.58
CA ILE A 309 -16.86 -3.67 -5.49
C ILE A 309 -18.13 -4.53 -5.54
N GLY A 310 -18.17 -5.51 -6.45
CA GLY A 310 -19.26 -6.46 -6.54
C GLY A 310 -19.39 -7.32 -5.26
N ASP A 311 -18.26 -7.70 -4.65
CA ASP A 311 -18.26 -8.45 -3.39
C ASP A 311 -18.78 -7.60 -2.24
N ALA A 312 -18.34 -6.34 -2.12
CA ALA A 312 -18.87 -5.40 -1.12
C ALA A 312 -20.41 -5.27 -1.25
N ASN A 313 -20.92 -5.06 -2.47
CA ASN A 313 -22.37 -4.96 -2.71
C ASN A 313 -23.11 -6.28 -2.44
N ARG A 314 -22.50 -7.44 -2.67
CA ARG A 314 -23.09 -8.76 -2.32
C ARG A 314 -23.17 -8.93 -0.81
N ILE A 315 -22.12 -8.57 -0.08
CA ILE A 315 -22.09 -8.59 1.39
C ILE A 315 -23.18 -7.68 1.95
N LYS A 316 -23.27 -6.44 1.46
CA LYS A 316 -24.30 -5.49 1.90
C LYS A 316 -25.71 -6.07 1.74
N ARG A 317 -26.07 -6.50 0.52
CA ARG A 317 -27.41 -7.07 0.26
C ARG A 317 -27.70 -8.32 1.08
N TRP A 318 -26.72 -9.16 1.29
CA TRP A 318 -26.86 -10.37 2.09
C TRP A 318 -27.16 -10.03 3.56
N LEU A 319 -26.51 -9.01 4.14
CA LEU A 319 -26.78 -8.57 5.51
C LEU A 319 -28.16 -7.92 5.63
N GLU A 320 -28.51 -7.01 4.71
CA GLU A 320 -29.82 -6.35 4.68
C GLU A 320 -30.97 -7.36 4.60
N SER A 321 -30.85 -8.39 3.75
CA SER A 321 -31.88 -9.43 3.63
C SER A 321 -32.08 -10.25 4.91
N ARG A 322 -31.05 -10.43 5.72
CA ARG A 322 -31.13 -11.16 7.00
C ARG A 322 -31.79 -10.32 8.10
N THR A 323 -31.50 -9.03 8.15
CA THR A 323 -32.12 -8.11 9.12
C THR A 323 -33.64 -8.04 8.88
N HIS A 324 -34.10 -7.87 7.63
CA HIS A 324 -35.51 -7.91 7.29
C HIS A 324 -36.20 -9.23 7.64
N SER A 325 -35.49 -10.37 7.44
CA SER A 325 -36.04 -11.68 7.78
C SER A 325 -36.17 -11.91 9.28
N GLN A 326 -35.39 -11.25 10.10
CA GLN A 326 -35.50 -11.31 11.57
C GLN A 326 -36.63 -10.43 12.08
N GLN A 327 -36.78 -9.22 11.54
CA GLN A 327 -37.87 -8.29 11.90
C GLN A 327 -39.27 -8.80 11.52
N SER A 328 -39.38 -9.60 10.45
CA SER A 328 -40.65 -10.19 10.02
C SER A 328 -41.06 -11.46 10.79
N ARG A 329 -40.23 -11.96 11.70
CA ARG A 329 -40.46 -13.17 12.51
C ARG A 329 -40.68 -12.89 14.01
N GLY A 330 -40.46 -11.66 14.46
CA GLY A 330 -40.74 -11.22 15.83
C GLY A 330 -42.00 -10.37 15.87
#